data_84ee490326f271cf426c4318ff90aabf
#
_entry.id   84ee490326f271cf426c4318ff90aabf
#
_cell.length_a   1.000
_cell.length_b   1.000
_cell.length_c   1.000
_cell.angle_alpha   90.00
_cell.angle_beta   90.00
_cell.angle_gamma   90.00
#
_symmetry.space_group_name_H-M   'P 1'
#
loop_
_entity.id
_entity.type
_entity.pdbx_description
1 polymer ?
#
loop_
_entity_poly.entity_id
_entity_poly.type
_entity_poly.pdbx_seq_one_letter_code
_entity_poly.pdbx_strand_id
1 'polypeptide(L)'
;AGLGLLREQAPDHFHMIFDESNKYYKDLPGLTVLFGAMWIANLNYWGCNQYITQRALGANLETARSGLLFAAFLKLLMPVIVVLPGIAAYVLYQQGMFQQEMVDATGTVKPDKAYPVLLNLLGPGLKGLSFAALTAAIVASLAGKANSIATIFTLDIYKKYFNKEAGEEKQVLIGRYAIIISMVIAIFVAPQLQRLEQGFQFIQEFTGLISPGVVAIFLLGFFWKRATANAAMVAALATIPLGILFKNQFPDMPFLNQMGWIFLILVGSMAVISLADPRSKDNPKAMVNDPESFKTSPAFAIGALAITGILAALYIVFW
;
A
#
# COMPACT_ATOMS: atom_id res chain seq x y z
N ALA A 1 10.58 -0.81 32.28
CA ALA A 1 10.59 0.63 32.54
C ALA A 1 10.20 1.45 31.30
N GLY A 2 10.78 1.19 30.12
CA GLY A 2 10.57 2.04 28.94
C GLY A 2 9.13 2.08 28.39
N LEU A 3 8.49 0.92 28.18
CA LEU A 3 7.14 0.86 27.61
C LEU A 3 6.07 1.47 28.55
N GLY A 4 6.21 1.22 29.86
CA GLY A 4 5.32 1.83 30.87
C GLY A 4 5.39 3.36 30.85
N LEU A 5 6.60 3.92 30.76
CA LEU A 5 6.81 5.36 30.68
C LEU A 5 6.18 5.96 29.41
N LEU A 6 6.32 5.30 28.26
CA LEU A 6 5.70 5.76 27.03
C LEU A 6 4.17 5.79 27.14
N ARG A 7 3.58 4.76 27.77
CA ARG A 7 2.13 4.66 27.98
C ARG A 7 1.60 5.71 28.97
N GLU A 8 2.38 6.07 29.98
CA GLU A 8 2.03 7.13 30.93
C GLU A 8 2.13 8.53 30.31
N GLN A 9 3.16 8.79 29.49
CA GLN A 9 3.41 10.13 28.94
C GLN A 9 2.70 10.40 27.61
N ALA A 10 2.29 9.36 26.90
CA ALA A 10 1.58 9.50 25.62
C ALA A 10 0.42 8.47 25.51
N PRO A 11 -0.54 8.44 26.45
CA PRO A 11 -1.62 7.45 26.47
C PRO A 11 -2.44 7.48 25.16
N ASP A 12 -2.74 8.67 24.67
CA ASP A 12 -3.56 8.87 23.46
C ASP A 12 -2.91 8.34 22.16
N HIS A 13 -1.62 8.03 22.20
CA HIS A 13 -0.91 7.46 21.03
C HIS A 13 -1.00 5.93 20.95
N PHE A 14 -1.65 5.28 21.90
CA PHE A 14 -1.83 3.83 21.95
C PHE A 14 -3.23 3.38 21.52
N HIS A 15 -4.04 4.28 20.94
CA HIS A 15 -5.37 3.94 20.42
C HIS A 15 -5.30 3.71 18.90
N MET A 16 -5.96 2.64 18.43
CA MET A 16 -6.04 2.27 17.00
C MET A 16 -7.32 2.77 16.35
N ILE A 17 -8.32 3.13 17.13
CA ILE A 17 -9.62 3.62 16.68
C ILE A 17 -9.79 5.06 17.17
N PHE A 18 -9.94 5.99 16.28
CA PHE A 18 -10.10 7.41 16.60
C PHE A 18 -11.56 7.82 16.52
N ASP A 19 -11.95 8.69 17.44
CA ASP A 19 -13.25 9.38 17.42
C ASP A 19 -13.20 10.62 16.52
N GLU A 20 -14.35 11.10 16.07
CA GLU A 20 -14.48 12.27 15.19
C GLU A 20 -13.86 13.56 15.78
N SER A 21 -13.75 13.65 17.11
CA SER A 21 -13.10 14.75 17.80
C SER A 21 -11.58 14.75 17.69
N ASN A 22 -10.97 13.63 17.30
CA ASN A 22 -9.54 13.52 17.18
C ASN A 22 -9.05 14.27 15.93
N LYS A 23 -8.01 15.10 16.07
CA LYS A 23 -7.44 15.87 14.95
C LYS A 23 -6.92 15.01 13.79
N TYR A 24 -6.59 13.75 14.04
CA TYR A 24 -6.11 12.80 13.05
C TYR A 24 -7.21 11.87 12.50
N TYR A 25 -8.48 12.13 12.83
CA TYR A 25 -9.61 11.34 12.35
C TYR A 25 -9.69 11.28 10.81
N LYS A 26 -9.30 12.35 10.12
CA LYS A 26 -9.28 12.38 8.65
C LYS A 26 -8.29 11.37 8.06
N ASP A 27 -7.20 11.07 8.77
CA ASP A 27 -6.16 10.14 8.34
C ASP A 27 -6.52 8.70 8.71
N LEU A 28 -7.18 8.50 9.87
CA LEU A 28 -7.58 7.20 10.39
C LEU A 28 -9.01 7.25 10.95
N PRO A 29 -10.03 7.11 10.09
CA PRO A 29 -11.43 7.40 10.44
C PRO A 29 -12.11 6.29 11.25
N GLY A 30 -11.63 6.00 12.44
CA GLY A 30 -12.28 5.12 13.41
C GLY A 30 -12.70 3.76 12.84
N LEU A 31 -13.88 3.28 13.15
CA LEU A 31 -14.40 1.98 12.69
C LEU A 31 -14.54 1.88 11.18
N THR A 32 -14.71 2.98 10.47
CA THR A 32 -14.83 2.96 9.02
C THR A 32 -13.53 2.54 8.33
N VAL A 33 -12.38 2.58 9.01
CA VAL A 33 -11.13 2.00 8.55
C VAL A 33 -11.29 0.50 8.28
N LEU A 34 -11.98 -0.22 9.16
CA LEU A 34 -12.17 -1.67 9.06
C LEU A 34 -13.17 -2.05 7.96
N PHE A 35 -14.32 -1.35 7.93
CA PHE A 35 -15.41 -1.64 6.99
C PHE A 35 -15.29 -0.85 5.67
N GLY A 36 -14.54 0.25 5.68
CA GLY A 36 -14.37 1.14 4.53
C GLY A 36 -13.34 0.66 3.53
N ALA A 37 -12.22 1.32 3.46
CA ALA A 37 -11.29 1.11 2.35
C ALA A 37 -9.91 0.57 2.73
N MET A 38 -9.61 0.31 3.98
CA MET A 38 -8.31 -0.29 4.35
C MET A 38 -8.11 -1.67 3.70
N TRP A 39 -9.17 -2.46 3.59
CA TRP A 39 -9.10 -3.74 2.89
C TRP A 39 -8.88 -3.55 1.37
N ILE A 40 -9.41 -2.48 0.75
CA ILE A 40 -9.17 -2.13 -0.65
C ILE A 40 -7.69 -1.84 -0.88
N ALA A 41 -7.09 -0.99 -0.04
CA ALA A 41 -5.67 -0.68 -0.11
C ALA A 41 -4.80 -1.93 0.06
N ASN A 42 -5.14 -2.80 1.02
CA ASN A 42 -4.42 -4.05 1.25
C ASN A 42 -4.60 -5.06 0.10
N LEU A 43 -5.80 -5.24 -0.44
CA LEU A 43 -6.02 -6.09 -1.63
C LEU A 43 -5.27 -5.57 -2.84
N ASN A 44 -5.30 -4.25 -3.10
CA ASN A 44 -4.51 -3.66 -4.17
C ASN A 44 -3.03 -3.97 -3.99
N TYR A 45 -2.48 -3.73 -2.81
CA TYR A 45 -1.05 -3.91 -2.55
C TYR A 45 -0.62 -5.38 -2.66
N TRP A 46 -1.35 -6.30 -2.01
CA TRP A 46 -0.95 -7.70 -1.91
C TRP A 46 -1.42 -8.58 -3.07
N GLY A 47 -2.53 -8.25 -3.71
CA GLY A 47 -3.15 -9.06 -4.75
C GLY A 47 -3.02 -8.52 -6.17
N CYS A 48 -2.96 -7.19 -6.34
CA CYS A 48 -3.02 -6.56 -7.66
C CYS A 48 -1.75 -5.81 -8.05
N ASN A 49 -0.78 -5.69 -7.15
CA ASN A 49 0.44 -4.94 -7.41
C ASN A 49 1.53 -5.83 -8.00
N GLN A 50 1.95 -5.55 -9.24
CA GLN A 50 2.99 -6.29 -9.96
C GLN A 50 4.27 -6.45 -9.14
N TYR A 51 4.70 -5.42 -8.42
CA TYR A 51 5.91 -5.46 -7.57
C TYR A 51 5.89 -6.56 -6.51
N ILE A 52 4.70 -6.88 -5.97
CA ILE A 52 4.52 -7.94 -4.97
C ILE A 52 4.25 -9.28 -5.64
N THR A 53 3.29 -9.33 -6.58
CA THR A 53 2.82 -10.58 -7.18
C THR A 53 3.89 -11.29 -8.01
N GLN A 54 4.77 -10.55 -8.70
CA GLN A 54 5.86 -11.15 -9.47
C GLN A 54 6.80 -12.02 -8.63
N ARG A 55 6.96 -11.73 -7.34
CA ARG A 55 7.79 -12.54 -6.43
C ARG A 55 7.12 -13.86 -6.08
N ALA A 56 5.80 -13.87 -5.94
CA ALA A 56 5.02 -15.07 -5.69
C ALA A 56 4.97 -15.99 -6.93
N LEU A 57 4.96 -15.42 -8.14
CA LEU A 57 4.93 -16.19 -9.40
C LEU A 57 6.20 -17.01 -9.67
N GLY A 58 7.30 -16.71 -9.01
CA GLY A 58 8.54 -17.49 -9.07
C GLY A 58 8.55 -18.77 -8.24
N ALA A 59 7.50 -19.06 -7.51
CA ALA A 59 7.37 -20.21 -6.62
C ALA A 59 6.12 -21.05 -6.95
N ASN A 60 6.10 -22.30 -6.48
CA ASN A 60 4.86 -23.08 -6.53
C ASN A 60 3.78 -22.48 -5.59
N LEU A 61 2.52 -22.85 -5.80
CA LEU A 61 1.37 -22.27 -5.10
C LEU A 61 1.47 -22.41 -3.57
N GLU A 62 1.94 -23.54 -3.09
CA GLU A 62 2.07 -23.81 -1.64
C GLU A 62 3.15 -22.94 -1.01
N THR A 63 4.30 -22.84 -1.64
CA THR A 63 5.40 -21.97 -1.20
C THR A 63 5.00 -20.50 -1.25
N ALA A 64 4.31 -20.05 -2.31
CA ALA A 64 3.82 -18.69 -2.42
C ALA A 64 2.84 -18.34 -1.29
N ARG A 65 1.90 -19.23 -0.97
CA ARG A 65 0.94 -19.07 0.13
C ARG A 65 1.64 -18.98 1.49
N SER A 66 2.56 -19.91 1.75
CA SER A 66 3.34 -19.92 2.99
C SER A 66 4.19 -18.67 3.13
N GLY A 67 4.79 -18.19 2.03
CA GLY A 67 5.55 -16.94 1.99
C GLY A 67 4.69 -15.71 2.29
N LEU A 68 3.48 -15.64 1.72
CA LEU A 68 2.53 -14.55 2.01
C LEU A 68 2.04 -14.58 3.45
N LEU A 69 1.78 -15.77 4.00
CA LEU A 69 1.38 -15.94 5.40
C LEU A 69 2.51 -15.49 6.34
N PHE A 70 3.75 -15.86 6.05
CA PHE A 70 4.91 -15.42 6.81
C PHE A 70 5.11 -13.89 6.72
N ALA A 71 4.93 -13.31 5.54
CA ALA A 71 4.97 -11.86 5.36
C ALA A 71 3.87 -11.15 6.18
N ALA A 72 2.67 -11.71 6.25
CA ALA A 72 1.59 -11.18 7.09
C ALA A 72 1.96 -11.24 8.58
N PHE A 73 2.56 -12.34 9.03
CA PHE A 73 3.09 -12.45 10.40
C PHE A 73 4.16 -11.39 10.69
N LEU A 74 5.12 -11.20 9.80
CA LEU A 74 6.15 -10.16 9.97
C LEU A 74 5.54 -8.75 10.03
N LYS A 75 4.44 -8.50 9.32
CA LYS A 75 3.72 -7.23 9.41
C LYS A 75 3.12 -6.96 10.79
N LEU A 76 2.77 -7.98 11.57
CA LEU A 76 2.33 -7.80 12.95
C LEU A 76 3.42 -7.24 13.88
N LEU A 77 4.69 -7.33 13.48
CA LEU A 77 5.82 -6.75 14.22
C LEU A 77 6.03 -5.26 13.90
N MET A 78 5.38 -4.73 12.86
CA MET A 78 5.57 -3.32 12.45
C MET A 78 5.21 -2.32 13.55
N PRO A 79 4.16 -2.48 14.37
CA PRO A 79 3.90 -1.58 15.49
C PRO A 79 5.08 -1.47 16.45
N VAL A 80 5.77 -2.56 16.72
CA VAL A 80 6.95 -2.57 17.62
C VAL A 80 8.15 -1.87 16.97
N ILE A 81 8.33 -2.05 15.66
CA ILE A 81 9.51 -1.55 14.93
C ILE A 81 9.32 -0.10 14.47
N VAL A 82 8.09 0.33 14.21
CA VAL A 82 7.79 1.65 13.63
C VAL A 82 7.03 2.54 14.62
N VAL A 83 5.90 2.05 15.18
CA VAL A 83 5.01 2.88 15.99
C VAL A 83 5.65 3.21 17.34
N LEU A 84 6.19 2.22 18.05
CA LEU A 84 6.80 2.48 19.35
C LEU A 84 8.01 3.42 19.29
N PRO A 85 8.94 3.32 18.32
CA PRO A 85 9.97 4.34 18.16
C PRO A 85 9.41 5.72 17.82
N GLY A 86 8.35 5.81 17.01
CA GLY A 86 7.65 7.07 16.73
C GLY A 86 7.10 7.73 17.99
N ILE A 87 6.42 6.96 18.85
CA ILE A 87 5.94 7.44 20.16
C ILE A 87 7.11 7.85 21.06
N ALA A 88 8.20 7.10 21.05
CA ALA A 88 9.40 7.44 21.82
C ALA A 88 10.01 8.78 21.36
N ALA A 89 10.09 9.02 20.06
CA ALA A 89 10.56 10.31 19.52
C ALA A 89 9.66 11.47 19.96
N TYR A 90 8.34 11.27 19.93
CA TYR A 90 7.37 12.26 20.42
C TYR A 90 7.55 12.58 21.90
N VAL A 91 7.67 11.56 22.75
CA VAL A 91 7.88 11.73 24.19
C VAL A 91 9.19 12.46 24.48
N LEU A 92 10.29 12.09 23.82
CA LEU A 92 11.57 12.76 23.95
C LEU A 92 11.51 14.24 23.51
N TYR A 93 10.77 14.51 22.44
CA TYR A 93 10.54 15.88 21.99
C TYR A 93 9.76 16.69 23.04
N GLN A 94 8.71 16.13 23.66
CA GLN A 94 7.95 16.78 24.72
C GLN A 94 8.82 17.04 25.98
N GLN A 95 9.83 16.22 26.23
CA GLN A 95 10.79 16.39 27.31
C GLN A 95 11.87 17.43 26.99
N GLY A 96 11.81 18.10 25.84
CA GLY A 96 12.77 19.11 25.44
C GLY A 96 13.98 18.61 24.65
N MET A 97 14.05 17.30 24.35
CA MET A 97 15.10 16.74 23.49
C MET A 97 14.77 16.96 22.03
N PHE A 98 15.79 17.15 21.20
CA PHE A 98 15.65 17.24 19.74
C PHE A 98 14.74 18.36 19.24
N GLN A 99 14.60 19.43 19.99
CA GLN A 99 13.72 20.56 19.68
C GLN A 99 14.07 21.23 18.34
N GLN A 100 15.36 21.28 17.98
CA GLN A 100 15.81 21.89 16.73
C GLN A 100 15.79 20.89 15.56
N GLU A 101 16.10 19.63 15.83
CA GLU A 101 16.19 18.60 14.79
C GLU A 101 14.83 18.16 14.29
N MET A 102 13.79 18.18 15.14
CA MET A 102 12.42 17.76 14.81
C MET A 102 11.62 18.83 14.06
N VAL A 103 12.08 20.09 14.04
CA VAL A 103 11.36 21.16 13.36
C VAL A 103 11.99 21.48 11.99
N ASP A 104 11.21 22.10 11.11
CA ASP A 104 11.69 22.67 9.85
C ASP A 104 12.18 24.12 10.04
N ALA A 105 12.56 24.77 8.94
CA ALA A 105 13.02 26.17 8.94
C ALA A 105 11.93 27.16 9.38
N THR A 106 10.66 26.76 9.38
CA THR A 106 9.51 27.57 9.82
C THR A 106 9.13 27.34 11.29
N GLY A 107 9.83 26.40 11.98
CA GLY A 107 9.54 26.01 13.36
C GLY A 107 8.40 24.97 13.47
N THR A 108 7.94 24.41 12.33
CA THR A 108 6.90 23.39 12.33
C THR A 108 7.49 22.02 12.58
N VAL A 109 6.89 21.24 13.50
CA VAL A 109 7.32 19.86 13.79
C VAL A 109 7.06 18.97 12.57
N LYS A 110 8.09 18.26 12.14
CA LYS A 110 8.04 17.31 11.01
C LYS A 110 8.08 15.86 11.53
N PRO A 111 6.96 15.12 11.50
CA PRO A 111 6.93 13.72 11.94
C PRO A 111 7.93 12.82 11.20
N ASP A 112 8.20 13.10 9.93
CA ASP A 112 9.15 12.34 9.11
C ASP A 112 10.61 12.42 9.62
N LYS A 113 10.92 13.36 10.52
CA LYS A 113 12.23 13.48 11.18
C LYS A 113 12.37 12.59 12.43
N ALA A 114 11.30 11.97 12.92
CA ALA A 114 11.32 11.17 14.15
C ALA A 114 12.34 10.02 14.08
N TYR A 115 12.34 9.24 13.01
CA TYR A 115 13.28 8.12 12.87
C TYR A 115 14.75 8.57 12.74
N PRO A 116 15.11 9.51 11.86
CA PRO A 116 16.48 10.02 11.79
C PRO A 116 17.00 10.57 13.12
N VAL A 117 16.16 11.24 13.88
CA VAL A 117 16.53 11.82 15.18
C VAL A 117 16.86 10.74 16.20
N LEU A 118 16.06 9.67 16.25
CA LEU A 118 16.34 8.54 17.16
C LEU A 118 17.67 7.83 16.87
N LEU A 119 18.12 7.85 15.60
CA LEU A 119 19.44 7.31 15.26
C LEU A 119 20.60 8.06 15.94
N ASN A 120 20.38 9.30 16.38
CA ASN A 120 21.39 10.06 17.11
C ASN A 120 21.62 9.55 18.55
N LEU A 121 20.69 8.77 19.10
CA LEU A 121 20.86 8.10 20.40
C LEU A 121 21.80 6.91 20.33
N LEU A 122 22.09 6.41 19.13
CA LEU A 122 22.94 5.25 18.94
C LEU A 122 24.42 5.66 18.96
N GLY A 123 25.26 4.84 19.56
CA GLY A 123 26.72 4.99 19.46
C GLY A 123 27.20 4.84 18.01
N PRO A 124 28.42 5.33 17.68
CA PRO A 124 28.91 5.43 16.30
C PRO A 124 28.82 4.13 15.49
N GLY A 125 29.16 2.98 16.07
CA GLY A 125 29.09 1.68 15.39
C GLY A 125 27.67 1.26 15.07
N LEU A 126 26.74 1.35 16.01
CA LEU A 126 25.33 1.02 15.82
C LEU A 126 24.63 2.01 14.87
N LYS A 127 24.98 3.29 14.95
CA LYS A 127 24.48 4.30 14.02
C LYS A 127 24.88 3.97 12.58
N GLY A 128 26.15 3.62 12.34
CA GLY A 128 26.63 3.19 11.03
C GLY A 128 25.94 1.93 10.51
N LEU A 129 25.75 0.92 11.38
CA LEU A 129 25.03 -0.31 11.03
C LEU A 129 23.56 -0.02 10.66
N SER A 130 22.88 0.81 11.43
CA SER A 130 21.49 1.21 11.16
C SER A 130 21.36 1.96 9.85
N PHE A 131 22.30 2.86 9.55
CA PHE A 131 22.34 3.58 8.27
C PHE A 131 22.60 2.63 7.09
N ALA A 132 23.51 1.67 7.24
CA ALA A 132 23.77 0.67 6.22
C ALA A 132 22.53 -0.23 5.97
N ALA A 133 21.84 -0.66 7.05
CA ALA A 133 20.62 -1.45 6.95
C ALA A 133 19.49 -0.67 6.25
N LEU A 134 19.30 0.60 6.59
CA LEU A 134 18.33 1.49 5.94
C LEU A 134 18.65 1.65 4.44
N THR A 135 19.90 1.91 4.12
CA THR A 135 20.35 2.04 2.72
C THR A 135 20.09 0.75 1.94
N ALA A 136 20.42 -0.41 2.53
CA ALA A 136 20.17 -1.71 1.90
C ALA A 136 18.67 -1.95 1.66
N ALA A 137 17.80 -1.60 2.61
CA ALA A 137 16.35 -1.72 2.48
C ALA A 137 15.81 -0.82 1.35
N ILE A 138 16.30 0.42 1.25
CA ILE A 138 15.94 1.35 0.17
C ILE A 138 16.36 0.78 -1.20
N VAL A 139 17.61 0.35 -1.33
CA VAL A 139 18.14 -0.23 -2.59
C VAL A 139 17.35 -1.47 -3.00
N ALA A 140 17.05 -2.38 -2.07
CA ALA A 140 16.25 -3.58 -2.33
C ALA A 140 14.84 -3.25 -2.82
N SER A 141 14.20 -2.23 -2.21
CA SER A 141 12.87 -1.75 -2.61
C SER A 141 12.89 -1.10 -3.99
N LEU A 142 13.87 -0.25 -4.27
CA LEU A 142 14.05 0.41 -5.57
C LEU A 142 14.32 -0.62 -6.68
N ALA A 143 15.20 -1.59 -6.44
CA ALA A 143 15.50 -2.65 -7.40
C ALA A 143 14.24 -3.46 -7.79
N GLY A 144 13.42 -3.83 -6.81
CA GLY A 144 12.17 -4.55 -7.08
C GLY A 144 11.16 -3.70 -7.85
N LYS A 145 11.01 -2.41 -7.54
CA LYS A 145 10.14 -1.49 -8.27
C LYS A 145 10.65 -1.24 -9.69
N ALA A 146 11.97 -1.06 -9.86
CA ALA A 146 12.60 -0.90 -11.16
C ALA A 146 12.35 -2.11 -12.06
N ASN A 147 12.47 -3.33 -11.52
CA ASN A 147 12.16 -4.56 -12.25
C ASN A 147 10.67 -4.62 -12.66
N SER A 148 9.75 -4.22 -11.78
CA SER A 148 8.32 -4.15 -12.10
C SER A 148 8.05 -3.15 -13.23
N ILE A 149 8.63 -1.95 -13.17
CA ILE A 149 8.51 -0.93 -14.22
C ILE A 149 9.02 -1.47 -15.56
N ALA A 150 10.21 -2.09 -15.56
CA ALA A 150 10.80 -2.68 -16.76
C ALA A 150 9.88 -3.74 -17.37
N THR A 151 9.36 -4.64 -16.55
CA THR A 151 8.47 -5.73 -17.00
C THR A 151 7.18 -5.20 -17.61
N ILE A 152 6.48 -4.32 -16.90
CA ILE A 152 5.22 -3.73 -17.38
C ILE A 152 5.46 -2.94 -18.66
N PHE A 153 6.47 -2.06 -18.69
CA PHE A 153 6.74 -1.25 -19.87
C PHE A 153 7.11 -2.12 -21.08
N THR A 154 7.98 -3.10 -20.88
CA THR A 154 8.48 -3.93 -21.98
C THR A 154 7.43 -4.88 -22.53
N LEU A 155 6.70 -5.59 -21.65
CA LEU A 155 5.77 -6.63 -22.09
C LEU A 155 4.40 -6.05 -22.44
N ASP A 156 3.86 -5.16 -21.61
CA ASP A 156 2.49 -4.68 -21.77
C ASP A 156 2.38 -3.46 -22.68
N ILE A 157 3.44 -2.67 -22.82
CA ILE A 157 3.45 -1.48 -23.65
C ILE A 157 4.28 -1.71 -24.91
N TYR A 158 5.59 -1.91 -24.79
CA TYR A 158 6.48 -1.96 -25.93
C TYR A 158 6.20 -3.14 -26.86
N LYS A 159 6.19 -4.37 -26.32
CA LYS A 159 5.93 -5.57 -27.10
C LYS A 159 4.53 -5.61 -27.70
N LYS A 160 3.55 -5.12 -26.97
CA LYS A 160 2.14 -5.16 -27.40
C LYS A 160 1.79 -4.12 -28.47
N TYR A 161 2.33 -2.91 -28.35
CA TYR A 161 1.92 -1.78 -29.21
C TYR A 161 2.98 -1.32 -30.21
N PHE A 162 4.27 -1.50 -29.93
CA PHE A 162 5.35 -1.00 -30.77
C PHE A 162 6.05 -2.10 -31.58
N ASN A 163 6.38 -3.24 -30.99
CA ASN A 163 7.08 -4.32 -31.66
C ASN A 163 6.70 -5.69 -31.10
N LYS A 164 5.72 -6.33 -31.76
CA LYS A 164 5.20 -7.65 -31.35
C LYS A 164 6.22 -8.79 -31.49
N GLU A 165 7.19 -8.64 -32.41
CA GLU A 165 8.21 -9.63 -32.73
C GLU A 165 9.55 -9.37 -32.02
N ALA A 166 9.57 -8.47 -31.03
CA ALA A 166 10.78 -8.15 -30.29
C ALA A 166 11.34 -9.39 -29.60
N GLY A 167 12.56 -9.80 -29.99
CA GLY A 167 13.30 -10.87 -29.33
C GLY A 167 13.72 -10.50 -27.91
N GLU A 168 14.14 -11.50 -27.13
CA GLU A 168 14.47 -11.36 -25.70
C GLU A 168 15.54 -10.29 -25.43
N GLU A 169 16.62 -10.29 -26.21
CA GLU A 169 17.69 -9.30 -26.07
C GLU A 169 17.18 -7.86 -26.19
N LYS A 170 16.30 -7.62 -27.17
CA LYS A 170 15.70 -6.29 -27.37
C LYS A 170 14.75 -5.93 -26.25
N GLN A 171 13.99 -6.90 -25.72
CA GLN A 171 13.13 -6.69 -24.57
C GLN A 171 13.93 -6.31 -23.33
N VAL A 172 15.07 -7.00 -23.07
CA VAL A 172 15.98 -6.68 -21.96
C VAL A 172 16.56 -5.27 -22.12
N LEU A 173 16.98 -4.89 -23.33
CA LEU A 173 17.52 -3.57 -23.61
C LEU A 173 16.47 -2.45 -23.36
N ILE A 174 15.26 -2.64 -23.84
CA ILE A 174 14.15 -1.70 -23.61
C ILE A 174 13.80 -1.60 -22.11
N GLY A 175 13.80 -2.74 -21.40
CA GLY A 175 13.61 -2.75 -19.94
C GLY A 175 14.67 -1.92 -19.20
N ARG A 176 15.94 -2.02 -19.61
CA ARG A 176 17.04 -1.20 -19.05
C ARG A 176 16.81 0.29 -19.29
N TYR A 177 16.40 0.69 -20.49
CA TYR A 177 16.07 2.09 -20.76
C TYR A 177 14.89 2.57 -19.94
N ALA A 178 13.84 1.74 -19.77
CA ALA A 178 12.69 2.08 -18.93
C ALA A 178 13.10 2.33 -17.48
N ILE A 179 14.03 1.51 -16.93
CA ILE A 179 14.58 1.71 -15.59
C ILE A 179 15.35 3.04 -15.52
N ILE A 180 16.28 3.29 -16.44
CA ILE A 180 17.09 4.51 -16.41
C ILE A 180 16.19 5.76 -16.47
N ILE A 181 15.24 5.79 -17.42
CA ILE A 181 14.31 6.92 -17.56
C ILE A 181 13.49 7.11 -16.29
N SER A 182 12.95 6.03 -15.72
CA SER A 182 12.15 6.12 -14.50
C SER A 182 12.97 6.62 -13.30
N MET A 183 14.23 6.20 -13.18
CA MET A 183 15.13 6.67 -12.13
C MET A 183 15.49 8.17 -12.31
N VAL A 184 15.74 8.60 -13.53
CA VAL A 184 15.97 10.01 -13.82
C VAL A 184 14.74 10.86 -13.44
N ILE A 185 13.53 10.42 -13.83
CA ILE A 185 12.28 11.10 -13.43
C ILE A 185 12.18 11.14 -11.89
N ALA A 186 12.44 10.02 -11.21
CA ALA A 186 12.39 9.96 -9.75
C ALA A 186 13.35 10.95 -9.07
N ILE A 187 14.57 11.14 -9.61
CA ILE A 187 15.56 12.10 -9.08
C ILE A 187 15.00 13.54 -9.17
N PHE A 188 14.31 13.91 -10.24
CA PHE A 188 13.70 15.24 -10.37
C PHE A 188 12.45 15.43 -9.52
N VAL A 189 11.70 14.35 -9.26
CA VAL A 189 10.48 14.40 -8.45
C VAL A 189 10.80 14.36 -6.95
N ALA A 190 11.80 13.60 -6.52
CA ALA A 190 12.13 13.39 -5.11
C ALA A 190 12.28 14.70 -4.28
N PRO A 191 12.94 15.76 -4.75
CA PRO A 191 13.04 17.01 -4.00
C PRO A 191 11.70 17.69 -3.74
N GLN A 192 10.68 17.46 -4.59
CA GLN A 192 9.36 18.05 -4.39
C GLN A 192 8.62 17.40 -3.22
N LEU A 193 8.94 16.14 -2.92
CA LEU A 193 8.34 15.41 -1.79
C LEU A 193 8.81 15.97 -0.43
N GLN A 194 9.95 16.64 -0.37
CA GLN A 194 10.43 17.28 0.87
C GLN A 194 9.53 18.44 1.35
N ARG A 195 8.69 18.98 0.44
CA ARG A 195 7.74 20.05 0.76
C ARG A 195 6.46 19.53 1.43
N LEU A 196 6.27 18.23 1.45
CA LEU A 196 5.10 17.60 2.06
C LEU A 196 5.25 17.60 3.59
N GLU A 197 4.13 17.73 4.27
CA GLU A 197 4.11 17.67 5.74
C GLU A 197 4.35 16.24 6.24
N GLN A 198 3.75 15.26 5.54
CA GLN A 198 3.88 13.84 5.84
C GLN A 198 4.00 13.07 4.51
N GLY A 199 5.22 12.62 4.18
CA GLY A 199 5.47 11.90 2.92
C GLY A 199 4.73 10.57 2.81
N PHE A 200 4.61 9.83 3.91
CA PHE A 200 3.87 8.56 3.94
C PHE A 200 2.38 8.77 3.64
N GLN A 201 1.73 9.72 4.29
CA GLN A 201 0.32 10.03 4.09
C GLN A 201 0.02 10.43 2.64
N PHE A 202 0.86 11.29 2.06
CA PHE A 202 0.75 11.67 0.66
C PHE A 202 0.77 10.46 -0.30
N ILE A 203 1.73 9.53 -0.08
CA ILE A 203 1.83 8.31 -0.90
C ILE A 203 0.56 7.46 -0.76
N GLN A 204 0.01 7.35 0.45
CA GLN A 204 -1.21 6.58 0.70
C GLN A 204 -2.43 7.21 0.01
N GLU A 205 -2.60 8.51 0.09
CA GLU A 205 -3.67 9.23 -0.61
C GLU A 205 -3.54 9.10 -2.13
N PHE A 206 -2.33 9.28 -2.67
CA PHE A 206 -2.09 9.14 -4.10
C PHE A 206 -2.37 7.72 -4.61
N THR A 207 -1.94 6.70 -3.85
CA THR A 207 -2.26 5.31 -4.13
C THR A 207 -3.77 5.06 -4.00
N GLY A 208 -4.42 5.75 -3.07
CA GLY A 208 -5.86 5.73 -2.85
C GLY A 208 -6.69 6.18 -4.06
N LEU A 209 -6.16 7.06 -4.91
CA LEU A 209 -6.84 7.48 -6.14
C LEU A 209 -6.96 6.35 -7.17
N ILE A 210 -6.06 5.37 -7.14
CA ILE A 210 -5.98 4.30 -8.15
C ILE A 210 -6.55 2.98 -7.63
N SER A 211 -6.33 2.69 -6.34
CA SER A 211 -6.66 1.40 -5.72
C SER A 211 -8.11 0.96 -5.89
N PRO A 212 -9.14 1.82 -5.77
CA PRO A 212 -10.53 1.40 -5.91
C PRO A 212 -10.84 0.81 -7.28
N GLY A 213 -10.35 1.45 -8.35
CA GLY A 213 -10.56 0.97 -9.73
C GLY A 213 -9.84 -0.34 -9.99
N VAL A 214 -8.58 -0.43 -9.57
CA VAL A 214 -7.80 -1.66 -9.72
C VAL A 214 -8.49 -2.83 -9.02
N VAL A 215 -8.87 -2.67 -7.75
CA VAL A 215 -9.52 -3.73 -6.98
C VAL A 215 -10.88 -4.11 -7.57
N ALA A 216 -11.70 -3.13 -8.01
CA ALA A 216 -12.98 -3.40 -8.65
C ALA A 216 -12.81 -4.24 -9.93
N ILE A 217 -11.85 -3.88 -10.78
CA ILE A 217 -11.56 -4.60 -12.03
C ILE A 217 -11.11 -6.03 -11.74
N PHE A 218 -10.18 -6.22 -10.79
CA PHE A 218 -9.67 -7.55 -10.48
C PHE A 218 -10.71 -8.42 -9.78
N LEU A 219 -11.46 -7.90 -8.79
CA LEU A 219 -12.50 -8.67 -8.11
C LEU A 219 -13.60 -9.12 -9.07
N LEU A 220 -14.14 -8.22 -9.87
CA LEU A 220 -15.18 -8.61 -10.83
C LEU A 220 -14.61 -9.47 -11.96
N GLY A 221 -13.39 -9.20 -12.41
CA GLY A 221 -12.73 -10.00 -13.45
C GLY A 221 -12.47 -11.44 -13.02
N PHE A 222 -12.06 -11.66 -11.75
CA PHE A 222 -11.79 -13.00 -11.24
C PHE A 222 -13.06 -13.76 -10.81
N PHE A 223 -14.02 -13.09 -10.20
CA PHE A 223 -15.11 -13.77 -9.52
C PHE A 223 -16.46 -13.65 -10.23
N TRP A 224 -16.59 -12.77 -11.21
CA TRP A 224 -17.84 -12.57 -11.93
C TRP A 224 -17.69 -12.80 -13.44
N LYS A 225 -18.14 -13.95 -13.92
CA LYS A 225 -17.99 -14.40 -15.32
C LYS A 225 -18.57 -13.44 -16.35
N ARG A 226 -19.50 -12.56 -15.96
CA ARG A 226 -20.15 -11.60 -16.85
C ARG A 226 -19.39 -10.26 -16.98
N ALA A 227 -18.32 -10.08 -16.22
CA ALA A 227 -17.50 -8.86 -16.31
C ALA A 227 -16.92 -8.69 -17.71
N THR A 228 -17.13 -7.52 -18.32
CA THR A 228 -16.69 -7.23 -19.69
C THR A 228 -15.47 -6.32 -19.71
N ALA A 229 -14.66 -6.42 -20.78
CA ALA A 229 -13.49 -5.55 -20.98
C ALA A 229 -13.86 -4.07 -21.07
N ASN A 230 -15.05 -3.75 -21.65
CA ASN A 230 -15.52 -2.38 -21.74
C ASN A 230 -15.84 -1.80 -20.36
N ALA A 231 -16.50 -2.58 -19.50
CA ALA A 231 -16.76 -2.18 -18.12
C ALA A 231 -15.47 -1.95 -17.33
N ALA A 232 -14.49 -2.84 -17.48
CA ALA A 232 -13.17 -2.67 -16.87
C ALA A 232 -12.45 -1.41 -17.38
N MET A 233 -12.52 -1.11 -18.67
CA MET A 233 -11.95 0.10 -19.26
C MET A 233 -12.58 1.37 -18.68
N VAL A 234 -13.92 1.40 -18.57
CA VAL A 234 -14.62 2.53 -17.95
C VAL A 234 -14.18 2.71 -16.50
N ALA A 235 -14.09 1.64 -15.71
CA ALA A 235 -13.62 1.71 -14.33
C ALA A 235 -12.16 2.21 -14.22
N ALA A 236 -11.28 1.74 -15.11
CA ALA A 236 -9.90 2.18 -15.15
C ALA A 236 -9.77 3.68 -15.46
N LEU A 237 -10.54 4.18 -16.40
CA LEU A 237 -10.53 5.60 -16.80
C LEU A 237 -11.25 6.50 -15.78
N ALA A 238 -12.30 6.00 -15.11
CA ALA A 238 -13.12 6.77 -14.20
C ALA A 238 -12.51 6.88 -12.78
N THR A 239 -11.63 5.98 -12.38
CA THR A 239 -11.14 5.92 -10.99
C THR A 239 -10.45 7.21 -10.55
N ILE A 240 -9.51 7.75 -11.35
CA ILE A 240 -8.80 9.00 -11.02
C ILE A 240 -9.73 10.22 -11.07
N PRO A 241 -10.53 10.44 -12.14
CA PRO A 241 -11.50 11.53 -12.17
C PRO A 241 -12.47 11.52 -10.99
N LEU A 242 -13.01 10.35 -10.62
CA LEU A 242 -13.86 10.22 -9.45
C LEU A 242 -13.11 10.55 -8.15
N GLY A 243 -11.87 10.11 -8.01
CA GLY A 243 -11.04 10.44 -6.86
C GLY A 243 -10.81 11.94 -6.72
N ILE A 244 -10.49 12.62 -7.80
CA ILE A 244 -10.35 14.10 -7.83
C ILE A 244 -11.68 14.78 -7.50
N LEU A 245 -12.78 14.29 -8.07
CA LEU A 245 -14.12 14.81 -7.81
C LEU A 245 -14.48 14.69 -6.32
N PHE A 246 -14.29 13.52 -5.72
CA PHE A 246 -14.56 13.30 -4.30
C PHE A 246 -13.69 14.17 -3.40
N LYS A 247 -12.41 14.30 -3.71
CA LYS A 247 -11.49 15.16 -2.95
C LYS A 247 -11.91 16.63 -2.97
N ASN A 248 -12.47 17.11 -4.10
CA ASN A 248 -12.91 18.50 -4.25
C ASN A 248 -14.29 18.75 -3.67
N GLN A 249 -15.23 17.80 -3.80
CA GLN A 249 -16.62 17.97 -3.35
C GLN A 249 -16.81 17.62 -1.86
N PHE A 250 -15.99 16.72 -1.33
CA PHE A 250 -16.07 16.23 0.04
C PHE A 250 -14.72 16.34 0.76
N PRO A 251 -14.14 17.56 0.90
CA PRO A 251 -12.80 17.75 1.46
C PRO A 251 -12.70 17.34 2.94
N ASP A 252 -13.83 17.29 3.65
CA ASP A 252 -13.89 16.88 5.05
C ASP A 252 -14.07 15.38 5.25
N MET A 253 -14.41 14.65 4.19
CA MET A 253 -14.52 13.19 4.27
C MET A 253 -13.13 12.56 4.27
N PRO A 254 -12.82 11.67 5.24
CA PRO A 254 -11.58 10.92 5.26
C PRO A 254 -11.29 10.20 3.93
N PHE A 255 -10.04 10.23 3.49
CA PHE A 255 -9.67 9.67 2.16
C PHE A 255 -10.00 8.18 2.03
N LEU A 256 -9.88 7.41 3.13
CA LEU A 256 -10.27 6.00 3.15
C LEU A 256 -11.77 5.81 2.88
N ASN A 257 -12.61 6.69 3.42
CA ASN A 257 -14.05 6.63 3.16
C ASN A 257 -14.37 7.02 1.71
N GLN A 258 -13.66 8.03 1.17
CA GLN A 258 -13.78 8.38 -0.26
C GLN A 258 -13.43 7.18 -1.15
N MET A 259 -12.34 6.46 -0.85
CA MET A 259 -11.96 5.24 -1.58
C MET A 259 -13.07 4.18 -1.56
N GLY A 260 -13.71 3.97 -0.42
CA GLY A 260 -14.82 3.03 -0.27
C GLY A 260 -16.01 3.39 -1.17
N TRP A 261 -16.43 4.65 -1.19
CA TRP A 261 -17.50 5.12 -2.06
C TRP A 261 -17.15 5.02 -3.54
N ILE A 262 -15.94 5.42 -3.91
CA ILE A 262 -15.44 5.31 -5.29
C ILE A 262 -15.46 3.84 -5.74
N PHE A 263 -15.00 2.92 -4.90
CA PHE A 263 -15.05 1.49 -5.17
C PHE A 263 -16.47 1.00 -5.44
N LEU A 264 -17.43 1.36 -4.59
CA LEU A 264 -18.84 0.97 -4.76
C LEU A 264 -19.45 1.53 -6.06
N ILE A 265 -19.15 2.77 -6.39
CA ILE A 265 -19.59 3.40 -7.65
C ILE A 265 -19.00 2.67 -8.86
N LEU A 266 -17.71 2.33 -8.80
CA LEU A 266 -17.04 1.62 -9.89
C LEU A 266 -17.54 0.18 -10.03
N VAL A 267 -17.75 -0.55 -8.96
CA VAL A 267 -18.36 -1.88 -8.98
C VAL A 267 -19.77 -1.83 -9.55
N GLY A 268 -20.60 -0.88 -9.09
CA GLY A 268 -21.94 -0.66 -9.61
C GLY A 268 -21.96 -0.31 -11.11
N SER A 269 -21.10 0.60 -11.55
CA SER A 269 -20.98 0.98 -12.97
C SER A 269 -20.50 -0.19 -13.83
N MET A 270 -19.51 -0.95 -13.38
CA MET A 270 -19.05 -2.16 -14.06
C MET A 270 -20.16 -3.20 -14.16
N ALA A 271 -20.95 -3.38 -13.10
CA ALA A 271 -22.09 -4.30 -13.11
C ALA A 271 -23.14 -3.87 -14.13
N VAL A 272 -23.55 -2.61 -14.13
CA VAL A 272 -24.54 -2.07 -15.08
C VAL A 272 -24.05 -2.21 -16.52
N ILE A 273 -22.84 -1.77 -16.82
CA ILE A 273 -22.27 -1.83 -18.17
C ILE A 273 -22.16 -3.30 -18.64
N SER A 274 -21.67 -4.19 -17.78
CA SER A 274 -21.55 -5.60 -18.12
C SER A 274 -22.90 -6.27 -18.34
N LEU A 275 -23.93 -5.96 -17.55
CA LEU A 275 -25.27 -6.50 -17.70
C LEU A 275 -25.95 -5.97 -18.97
N ALA A 276 -25.67 -4.73 -19.36
CA ALA A 276 -26.19 -4.12 -20.58
C ALA A 276 -25.49 -4.65 -21.85
N ASP A 277 -24.29 -5.22 -21.77
CA ASP A 277 -23.58 -5.79 -22.91
C ASP A 277 -24.12 -7.21 -23.24
N PRO A 278 -24.74 -7.45 -24.39
CA PRO A 278 -25.24 -8.77 -24.77
C PRO A 278 -24.17 -9.86 -24.76
N ARG A 279 -22.91 -9.49 -25.03
CA ARG A 279 -21.76 -10.40 -25.05
C ARG A 279 -21.34 -10.89 -23.67
N SER A 280 -21.86 -10.28 -22.59
CA SER A 280 -21.54 -10.67 -21.22
C SER A 280 -22.08 -12.05 -20.82
N LYS A 281 -23.12 -12.55 -21.50
CA LYS A 281 -23.74 -13.87 -21.20
C LYS A 281 -22.78 -15.02 -21.52
N ASP A 282 -22.09 -14.93 -22.66
CA ASP A 282 -21.15 -15.95 -23.15
C ASP A 282 -19.76 -15.31 -23.33
N ASN A 283 -19.22 -14.72 -22.27
CA ASN A 283 -17.92 -14.05 -22.33
C ASN A 283 -16.79 -15.09 -22.46
N PRO A 284 -16.16 -15.22 -23.63
CA PRO A 284 -15.10 -16.21 -23.86
C PRO A 284 -13.81 -15.89 -23.08
N LYS A 285 -13.71 -14.68 -22.55
CA LYS A 285 -12.57 -14.22 -21.73
C LYS A 285 -12.85 -14.34 -20.23
N ALA A 286 -14.01 -14.87 -19.82
CA ALA A 286 -14.31 -15.07 -18.41
C ALA A 286 -13.34 -16.07 -17.79
N MET A 287 -12.78 -15.72 -16.65
CA MET A 287 -11.94 -16.63 -15.90
C MET A 287 -12.81 -17.73 -15.29
N VAL A 288 -12.42 -18.98 -15.53
CA VAL A 288 -13.01 -20.14 -14.87
C VAL A 288 -12.12 -20.46 -13.68
N ASN A 289 -12.63 -20.16 -12.49
CA ASN A 289 -11.91 -20.49 -11.27
C ASN A 289 -11.99 -22.00 -11.01
N ASP A 290 -10.83 -22.63 -10.89
CA ASP A 290 -10.73 -24.00 -10.42
C ASP A 290 -10.91 -24.04 -8.89
N PRO A 291 -11.93 -24.75 -8.35
CA PRO A 291 -12.15 -24.87 -6.91
C PRO A 291 -10.94 -25.46 -6.16
N GLU A 292 -10.14 -26.31 -6.82
CA GLU A 292 -8.92 -26.88 -6.24
C GLU A 292 -7.91 -25.77 -5.91
N SER A 293 -7.87 -24.70 -6.70
CA SER A 293 -6.99 -23.54 -6.45
C SER A 293 -7.31 -22.79 -5.16
N PHE A 294 -8.47 -23.01 -4.54
CA PHE A 294 -8.83 -22.38 -3.26
C PHE A 294 -8.63 -23.31 -2.05
N LYS A 295 -8.31 -24.59 -2.27
CA LYS A 295 -8.00 -25.49 -1.17
C LYS A 295 -6.68 -25.12 -0.53
N THR A 296 -6.67 -24.98 0.79
CA THR A 296 -5.49 -24.65 1.58
C THR A 296 -5.09 -25.80 2.48
N SER A 297 -3.80 -25.92 2.80
CA SER A 297 -3.34 -26.89 3.78
C SER A 297 -3.83 -26.54 5.19
N PRO A 298 -4.00 -27.54 6.09
CA PRO A 298 -4.35 -27.27 7.49
C PRO A 298 -3.35 -26.35 8.19
N ALA A 299 -2.07 -26.48 7.86
CA ALA A 299 -1.01 -25.62 8.40
C ALA A 299 -1.22 -24.15 8.01
N PHE A 300 -1.61 -23.89 6.75
CA PHE A 300 -1.93 -22.54 6.29
C PHE A 300 -3.16 -21.98 7.05
N ALA A 301 -4.20 -22.77 7.22
CA ALA A 301 -5.42 -22.35 7.92
C ALA A 301 -5.13 -22.01 9.39
N ILE A 302 -4.35 -22.84 10.09
CA ILE A 302 -3.94 -22.60 11.49
C ILE A 302 -3.10 -21.30 11.57
N GLY A 303 -2.13 -21.12 10.67
CA GLY A 303 -1.32 -19.92 10.64
C GLY A 303 -2.14 -18.65 10.36
N ALA A 304 -3.09 -18.72 9.43
CA ALA A 304 -3.99 -17.60 9.13
C ALA A 304 -4.88 -17.25 10.32
N LEU A 305 -5.43 -18.26 11.02
CA LEU A 305 -6.22 -18.06 12.23
C LEU A 305 -5.36 -17.46 13.37
N ALA A 306 -4.12 -17.91 13.55
CA ALA A 306 -3.22 -17.35 14.55
C ALA A 306 -2.92 -15.86 14.27
N ILE A 307 -2.62 -15.49 13.02
CA ILE A 307 -2.37 -14.10 12.61
C ILE A 307 -3.62 -13.25 12.85
N THR A 308 -4.79 -13.74 12.44
CA THR A 308 -6.06 -13.03 12.64
C THR A 308 -6.37 -12.88 14.13
N GLY A 309 -6.12 -13.91 14.93
CA GLY A 309 -6.29 -13.87 16.39
C GLY A 309 -5.38 -12.84 17.07
N ILE A 310 -4.11 -12.78 16.67
CA ILE A 310 -3.17 -11.76 17.18
C ILE A 310 -3.64 -10.36 16.77
N LEU A 311 -4.06 -10.17 15.52
CA LEU A 311 -4.56 -8.88 15.05
C LEU A 311 -5.81 -8.45 15.84
N ALA A 312 -6.76 -9.35 16.04
CA ALA A 312 -7.96 -9.09 16.85
C ALA A 312 -7.60 -8.72 18.30
N ALA A 313 -6.65 -9.43 18.90
CA ALA A 313 -6.16 -9.11 20.25
C ALA A 313 -5.52 -7.72 20.31
N LEU A 314 -4.75 -7.31 19.30
CA LEU A 314 -4.18 -5.96 19.22
C LEU A 314 -5.28 -4.90 19.16
N TYR A 315 -6.33 -5.10 18.36
CA TYR A 315 -7.46 -4.18 18.32
C TYR A 315 -8.25 -4.13 19.63
N ILE A 316 -8.38 -5.25 20.36
CA ILE A 316 -9.05 -5.27 21.66
C ILE A 316 -8.23 -4.52 22.73
N VAL A 317 -6.91 -4.69 22.72
CA VAL A 317 -6.01 -4.09 23.74
C VAL A 317 -5.77 -2.61 23.50
N PHE A 318 -5.75 -2.19 22.23
CA PHE A 318 -5.41 -0.83 21.80
C PHE A 318 -6.59 -0.13 21.08
N TRP A 319 -7.80 -0.46 21.47
CA TRP A 319 -9.04 0.11 20.92
C TRP A 319 -9.07 1.63 20.94
#